data_89600cb5c2765c8d146a80296f12f0c9
#
_entry.id   89600cb5c2765c8d146a80296f12f0c9
#
_cell.length_a   1.000
_cell.length_b   1.000
_cell.length_c   1.000
_cell.angle_alpha   90.00
_cell.angle_beta   90.00
_cell.angle_gamma   90.00
#
_symmetry.space_group_name_H-M   'P 1'
#
loop_
_entity.id
_entity.type
_entity.pdbx_description
1 polymer ?
#
loop_
_entity_poly.entity_id
_entity_poly.type
_entity_poly.pdbx_seq_one_letter_code
_entity_poly.pdbx_strand_id
1 'polypeptide(L)'
;MPDDGLLTTRTQKPAPTAAVQAAVSQQPYLEFRNLTKVYATADGPVRALDQVSLAQRQGEFLSILGPSGCGKSTLLMLAAGLLPASNGVVTVRGKRVDAPRTDIGIVFQSPVLLEWRTALGNILLQAEARHLERKSAERRARELLAAVGLTGFEAKYPDELSGGMRQRVSICRALIHHPPQLLMDEPFGALDALTRDQLVLDLQRLWNDARMTVLFITHSVAEAVFLSDRVIVMTPRPGRIDRVIDIDLPRPRTLAMRETPEFNGYNRQILDLLLARGVLREC
;
A
#
# COMPACT_ATOMS: atom_id res chain seq x y z
N MET A 1 28.93 43.12 55.85
CA MET A 1 27.76 42.92 54.95
C MET A 1 28.30 42.23 53.71
N PRO A 2 28.14 40.93 53.57
CA PRO A 2 28.53 40.19 52.34
C PRO A 2 27.42 40.20 51.31
N ASP A 3 27.83 40.33 50.08
CA ASP A 3 27.07 40.44 48.86
C ASP A 3 26.64 39.04 48.37
N ASP A 4 25.33 38.81 48.25
CA ASP A 4 24.74 37.53 47.82
C ASP A 4 24.68 37.44 46.29
N GLY A 5 25.67 36.76 45.71
CA GLY A 5 25.70 36.43 44.28
C GLY A 5 24.80 35.28 43.93
N LEU A 6 23.61 35.56 43.41
CA LEU A 6 22.67 34.58 42.84
C LEU A 6 23.23 33.96 41.52
N LEU A 7 23.76 32.74 41.61
CA LEU A 7 24.12 31.91 40.49
C LEU A 7 22.85 31.34 39.82
N THR A 8 22.43 31.91 38.70
CA THR A 8 21.41 31.36 37.82
C THR A 8 21.99 30.20 37.03
N THR A 9 21.70 28.98 37.45
CA THR A 9 21.97 27.76 36.68
C THR A 9 21.05 27.69 35.46
N ARG A 10 21.59 27.98 34.28
CA ARG A 10 20.95 27.68 32.98
C ARG A 10 20.98 26.15 32.80
N THR A 11 19.83 25.50 32.93
CA THR A 11 19.62 24.13 32.50
C THR A 11 19.72 24.06 30.97
N GLN A 12 20.85 23.58 30.47
CA GLN A 12 20.99 23.22 29.05
C GLN A 12 20.12 22.02 28.74
N LYS A 13 19.16 22.22 27.79
CA LYS A 13 18.37 21.15 27.20
C LYS A 13 19.30 20.18 26.47
N PRO A 14 19.25 18.86 26.73
CA PRO A 14 20.13 17.91 26.05
C PRO A 14 19.91 17.94 24.53
N ALA A 15 21.00 17.95 23.79
CA ALA A 15 21.00 17.85 22.33
C ALA A 15 20.39 16.51 21.89
N PRO A 16 19.62 16.46 20.80
CA PRO A 16 19.02 15.21 20.33
C PRO A 16 20.12 14.21 19.97
N THR A 17 19.95 12.97 20.45
CA THR A 17 20.86 11.85 20.25
C THR A 17 21.06 11.55 18.76
N ALA A 18 22.24 11.14 18.34
CA ALA A 18 22.62 10.82 16.94
C ALA A 18 21.65 9.87 16.20
N ALA A 19 20.92 9.02 16.94
CA ALA A 19 19.87 8.14 16.41
C ALA A 19 18.66 8.91 15.84
N VAL A 20 18.33 10.09 16.38
CA VAL A 20 17.22 10.93 15.90
C VAL A 20 17.65 11.72 14.64
N GLN A 21 18.94 12.04 14.52
CA GLN A 21 19.47 12.71 13.33
C GLN A 21 19.66 11.78 12.13
N ALA A 22 19.89 10.48 12.33
CA ALA A 22 20.00 9.47 11.25
C ALA A 22 18.66 9.18 10.56
N ALA A 23 17.52 9.47 11.19
CA ALA A 23 16.18 9.26 10.61
C ALA A 23 15.75 10.36 9.61
N VAL A 24 16.51 11.43 9.45
CA VAL A 24 16.10 12.64 8.68
C VAL A 24 16.69 12.71 7.27
N SER A 25 17.57 11.79 6.84
CA SER A 25 18.28 11.90 5.55
C SER A 25 18.12 10.73 4.57
N GLN A 26 17.13 9.86 4.69
CA GLN A 26 16.89 8.85 3.64
C GLN A 26 15.96 9.44 2.58
N GLN A 27 16.50 9.54 1.34
CA GLN A 27 15.72 9.89 0.16
C GLN A 27 14.48 8.99 0.06
N PRO A 28 13.26 9.56 -0.12
CA PRO A 28 12.05 8.77 -0.21
C PRO A 28 12.12 7.77 -1.37
N TYR A 29 11.56 6.58 -1.15
CA TYR A 29 11.48 5.57 -2.20
C TYR A 29 10.51 6.01 -3.31
N LEU A 30 9.29 6.40 -2.94
CA LEU A 30 8.27 6.96 -3.84
C LEU A 30 7.87 8.33 -3.30
N GLU A 31 7.79 9.31 -4.18
CA GLU A 31 7.38 10.66 -3.81
C GLU A 31 6.43 11.27 -4.83
N PHE A 32 5.35 11.84 -4.34
CA PHE A 32 4.44 12.70 -5.07
C PHE A 32 4.68 14.14 -4.63
N ARG A 33 4.90 15.06 -5.56
CA ARG A 33 5.10 16.49 -5.30
C ARG A 33 4.04 17.30 -6.02
N ASN A 34 3.15 17.96 -5.26
CA ASN A 34 2.08 18.82 -5.76
C ASN A 34 1.29 18.20 -6.92
N LEU A 35 1.01 16.89 -6.78
CA LEU A 35 0.44 16.08 -7.84
C LEU A 35 -1.01 16.44 -8.08
N THR A 36 -1.35 16.82 -9.31
CA THR A 36 -2.71 17.12 -9.74
C THR A 36 -3.06 16.25 -10.94
N LYS A 37 -4.26 15.69 -10.95
CA LYS A 37 -4.79 14.96 -12.11
C LYS A 37 -6.17 15.47 -12.46
N VAL A 38 -6.32 15.91 -13.70
CA VAL A 38 -7.58 16.33 -14.33
C VAL A 38 -7.85 15.40 -15.50
N TYR A 39 -9.04 14.85 -15.55
CA TYR A 39 -9.54 14.08 -16.68
C TYR A 39 -10.40 14.97 -17.57
N ALA A 40 -10.21 14.93 -18.88
CA ALA A 40 -11.15 15.49 -19.83
C ALA A 40 -12.32 14.51 -19.98
N THR A 41 -13.54 14.97 -19.74
CA THR A 41 -14.77 14.20 -19.94
C THR A 41 -15.73 14.96 -20.86
N ALA A 42 -16.75 14.26 -21.38
CA ALA A 42 -17.78 14.90 -22.21
C ALA A 42 -18.49 16.06 -21.51
N ASP A 43 -18.66 15.95 -20.18
CA ASP A 43 -19.34 16.96 -19.34
C ASP A 43 -18.38 18.03 -18.79
N GLY A 44 -17.13 18.07 -19.27
CA GLY A 44 -16.11 19.02 -18.86
C GLY A 44 -14.98 18.39 -18.03
N PRO A 45 -14.00 19.19 -17.59
CA PRO A 45 -12.83 18.68 -16.87
C PRO A 45 -13.17 18.25 -15.45
N VAL A 46 -12.80 17.03 -15.08
CA VAL A 46 -12.97 16.46 -13.74
C VAL A 46 -11.63 16.38 -13.03
N ARG A 47 -11.45 17.18 -11.96
CA ARG A 47 -10.26 17.10 -11.11
C ARG A 47 -10.41 15.94 -10.15
N ALA A 48 -9.60 14.88 -10.37
CA ALA A 48 -9.56 13.69 -9.53
C ALA A 48 -8.65 13.87 -8.32
N LEU A 49 -7.45 14.44 -8.54
CA LEU A 49 -6.46 14.74 -7.51
C LEU A 49 -6.09 16.22 -7.53
N ASP A 50 -5.87 16.80 -6.36
CA ASP A 50 -5.52 18.21 -6.22
C ASP A 50 -4.38 18.42 -5.24
N GLN A 51 -3.19 18.79 -5.77
CA GLN A 51 -1.98 19.14 -5.02
C GLN A 51 -1.54 18.08 -3.99
N VAL A 52 -1.64 16.80 -4.32
CA VAL A 52 -1.22 15.70 -3.45
C VAL A 52 0.29 15.68 -3.33
N SER A 53 0.80 15.80 -2.10
CA SER A 53 2.23 15.65 -1.77
C SER A 53 2.38 14.57 -0.71
N LEU A 54 3.17 13.53 -1.00
CA LEU A 54 3.35 12.36 -0.15
C LEU A 54 4.71 11.74 -0.44
N ALA A 55 5.41 11.34 0.61
CA ALA A 55 6.65 10.59 0.52
C ALA A 55 6.49 9.23 1.23
N GLN A 56 6.91 8.16 0.56
CA GLN A 56 6.95 6.80 1.08
C GLN A 56 8.40 6.35 1.24
N ARG A 57 8.70 5.73 2.38
CA ARG A 57 10.04 5.19 2.69
C ARG A 57 10.24 3.83 2.02
N GLN A 58 11.47 3.45 1.79
CA GLN A 58 11.80 2.10 1.32
C GLN A 58 11.41 1.06 2.38
N GLY A 59 10.79 -0.06 1.95
CA GLY A 59 10.34 -1.13 2.82
C GLY A 59 9.09 -0.79 3.64
N GLU A 60 8.52 0.40 3.48
CA GLU A 60 7.31 0.83 4.19
C GLU A 60 6.05 0.20 3.60
N PHE A 61 5.15 -0.24 4.47
CA PHE A 61 3.78 -0.59 4.11
C PHE A 61 2.89 0.65 4.33
N LEU A 62 2.52 1.33 3.26
CA LEU A 62 1.72 2.56 3.27
C LEU A 62 0.31 2.28 2.75
N SER A 63 -0.72 2.53 3.57
CA SER A 63 -2.10 2.45 3.10
C SER A 63 -2.66 3.81 2.73
N ILE A 64 -3.50 3.83 1.69
CA ILE A 64 -4.32 4.97 1.30
C ILE A 64 -5.78 4.61 1.51
N LEU A 65 -6.45 5.36 2.37
CA LEU A 65 -7.84 5.20 2.74
C LEU A 65 -8.63 6.44 2.35
N GLY A 66 -9.87 6.25 1.92
CA GLY A 66 -10.77 7.36 1.55
C GLY A 66 -12.00 6.89 0.81
N PRO A 67 -12.99 7.76 0.58
CA PRO A 67 -14.24 7.42 -0.08
C PRO A 67 -14.04 6.93 -1.52
N SER A 68 -15.05 6.23 -2.04
CA SER A 68 -15.05 5.82 -3.45
C SER A 68 -14.99 7.05 -4.36
N GLY A 69 -14.21 6.97 -5.43
CA GLY A 69 -14.06 8.04 -6.41
C GLY A 69 -13.20 9.25 -5.95
N CYS A 70 -12.53 9.19 -4.80
CA CYS A 70 -11.63 10.27 -4.36
C CYS A 70 -10.26 10.29 -5.05
N GLY A 71 -9.96 9.34 -5.95
CA GLY A 71 -8.73 9.34 -6.73
C GLY A 71 -7.63 8.37 -6.26
N LYS A 72 -7.92 7.42 -5.34
CA LYS A 72 -6.94 6.44 -4.83
C LYS A 72 -6.31 5.62 -5.96
N SER A 73 -7.14 4.98 -6.81
CA SER A 73 -6.65 4.21 -7.97
C SER A 73 -5.91 5.10 -8.98
N THR A 74 -6.34 6.36 -9.14
CA THR A 74 -5.61 7.34 -9.96
C THR A 74 -4.19 7.55 -9.41
N LEU A 75 -4.04 7.68 -8.09
CA LEU A 75 -2.73 7.87 -7.46
C LEU A 75 -1.84 6.64 -7.69
N LEU A 76 -2.40 5.43 -7.57
CA LEU A 76 -1.70 4.18 -7.85
C LEU A 76 -1.24 4.10 -9.32
N MET A 77 -2.12 4.43 -10.28
CA MET A 77 -1.79 4.43 -11.71
C MET A 77 -0.69 5.44 -12.05
N LEU A 78 -0.68 6.61 -11.38
CA LEU A 78 0.39 7.61 -11.50
C LEU A 78 1.71 7.07 -10.93
N ALA A 79 1.68 6.36 -9.79
CA ALA A 79 2.87 5.70 -9.21
C ALA A 79 3.44 4.60 -10.11
N ALA A 80 2.55 3.91 -10.84
CA ALA A 80 2.92 2.88 -11.81
C ALA A 80 3.44 3.43 -13.14
N GLY A 81 3.30 4.75 -13.40
CA GLY A 81 3.60 5.37 -14.68
C GLY A 81 2.61 5.02 -15.79
N LEU A 82 1.44 4.45 -15.43
CA LEU A 82 0.38 4.10 -16.38
C LEU A 82 -0.49 5.28 -16.80
N LEU A 83 -0.44 6.36 -16.01
CA LEU A 83 -1.11 7.63 -16.30
C LEU A 83 -0.13 8.79 -16.15
N PRO A 84 -0.16 9.80 -17.03
CA PRO A 84 0.58 11.04 -16.85
C PRO A 84 -0.15 11.95 -15.85
N ALA A 85 0.63 12.66 -15.02
CA ALA A 85 0.10 13.75 -14.20
C ALA A 85 -0.32 14.95 -15.05
N SER A 86 -1.33 15.69 -14.61
CA SER A 86 -1.68 16.98 -15.24
C SER A 86 -0.76 18.10 -14.73
N ASN A 87 -0.34 18.02 -13.48
CA ASN A 87 0.67 18.91 -12.86
C ASN A 87 1.37 18.17 -11.71
N GLY A 88 2.54 18.68 -11.30
CA GLY A 88 3.37 18.04 -10.29
C GLY A 88 4.22 16.91 -10.86
N VAL A 89 4.84 16.13 -9.99
CA VAL A 89 5.78 15.07 -10.39
C VAL A 89 5.68 13.87 -9.45
N VAL A 90 5.86 12.69 -10.03
CA VAL A 90 6.08 11.42 -9.31
C VAL A 90 7.55 11.05 -9.48
N THR A 91 8.22 10.73 -8.39
CA THR A 91 9.60 10.22 -8.43
C THR A 91 9.73 8.91 -7.66
N VAL A 92 10.59 8.02 -8.14
CA VAL A 92 10.97 6.79 -7.46
C VAL A 92 12.49 6.77 -7.34
N ARG A 93 12.99 6.67 -6.09
CA ARG A 93 14.43 6.79 -5.80
C ARG A 93 15.04 8.03 -6.47
N GLY A 94 14.31 9.17 -6.44
CA GLY A 94 14.71 10.44 -7.04
C GLY A 94 14.60 10.51 -8.56
N LYS A 95 14.29 9.43 -9.26
CA LYS A 95 14.08 9.43 -10.72
C LYS A 95 12.62 9.67 -11.05
N ARG A 96 12.34 10.55 -11.98
CA ARG A 96 10.99 10.87 -12.45
C ARG A 96 10.35 9.66 -13.14
N VAL A 97 9.05 9.47 -12.89
CA VAL A 97 8.24 8.44 -13.53
C VAL A 97 7.51 9.05 -14.72
N ASP A 98 8.06 8.84 -15.91
CA ASP A 98 7.52 9.40 -17.17
C ASP A 98 6.98 8.32 -18.12
N ALA A 99 7.11 7.04 -17.75
CA ALA A 99 6.66 5.88 -18.54
C ALA A 99 6.22 4.73 -17.62
N PRO A 100 5.49 3.73 -18.15
CA PRO A 100 5.10 2.55 -17.38
C PRO A 100 6.31 1.85 -16.76
N ARG A 101 6.20 1.57 -15.47
CA ARG A 101 7.27 0.93 -14.69
C ARG A 101 7.20 -0.59 -14.87
N THR A 102 8.34 -1.19 -15.13
CA THR A 102 8.49 -2.64 -15.29
C THR A 102 9.05 -3.33 -14.03
N ASP A 103 9.55 -2.56 -13.06
CA ASP A 103 10.18 -3.05 -11.84
C ASP A 103 9.19 -3.28 -10.68
N ILE A 104 7.89 -3.11 -10.89
CA ILE A 104 6.84 -3.21 -9.87
C ILE A 104 5.96 -4.44 -10.05
N GLY A 105 5.36 -4.90 -8.93
CA GLY A 105 4.18 -5.76 -8.95
C GLY A 105 2.91 -4.91 -8.82
N ILE A 106 1.86 -5.26 -9.56
CA ILE A 106 0.55 -4.62 -9.45
C ILE A 106 -0.50 -5.70 -9.19
N VAL A 107 -1.35 -5.46 -8.18
CA VAL A 107 -2.54 -6.26 -7.88
C VAL A 107 -3.74 -5.35 -8.01
N PHE A 108 -4.63 -5.68 -8.95
CA PHE A 108 -5.87 -4.94 -9.18
C PHE A 108 -7.00 -5.45 -8.29
N GLN A 109 -8.04 -4.68 -8.16
CA GLN A 109 -9.27 -5.03 -7.44
C GLN A 109 -9.90 -6.33 -8.00
N SER A 110 -9.95 -6.45 -9.33
CA SER A 110 -10.27 -7.71 -10.01
C SER A 110 -8.97 -8.48 -10.30
N PRO A 111 -8.92 -9.80 -10.09
CA PRO A 111 -7.71 -10.62 -10.31
C PRO A 111 -7.13 -10.55 -11.72
N VAL A 112 -7.94 -10.26 -12.74
CA VAL A 112 -7.57 -10.15 -14.16
C VAL A 112 -6.66 -11.30 -14.58
N LEU A 113 -7.11 -12.55 -14.33
CA LEU A 113 -6.41 -13.74 -14.79
C LEU A 113 -6.78 -14.03 -16.26
N LEU A 114 -5.83 -14.64 -16.99
CA LEU A 114 -6.07 -15.12 -18.33
C LEU A 114 -6.83 -16.46 -18.25
N GLU A 115 -8.06 -16.50 -18.74
CA GLU A 115 -8.97 -17.63 -18.62
C GLU A 115 -8.44 -18.91 -19.30
N TRP A 116 -7.60 -18.77 -20.32
CA TRP A 116 -6.97 -19.87 -21.05
C TRP A 116 -5.65 -20.35 -20.47
N ARG A 117 -5.25 -19.83 -19.31
CA ARG A 117 -4.05 -20.25 -18.58
C ARG A 117 -4.42 -20.79 -17.20
N THR A 118 -3.71 -21.83 -16.78
CA THR A 118 -3.84 -22.38 -15.42
C THR A 118 -3.35 -21.36 -14.37
N ALA A 119 -3.58 -21.64 -13.10
CA ALA A 119 -3.05 -20.84 -12.00
C ALA A 119 -1.52 -20.64 -12.11
N LEU A 120 -0.78 -21.73 -12.30
CA LEU A 120 0.68 -21.67 -12.52
C LEU A 120 1.01 -20.88 -13.80
N GLY A 121 0.31 -21.11 -14.90
CA GLY A 121 0.51 -20.39 -16.16
C GLY A 121 0.26 -18.88 -16.05
N ASN A 122 -0.73 -18.46 -15.25
CA ASN A 122 -0.98 -17.06 -14.96
C ASN A 122 0.17 -16.40 -14.16
N ILE A 123 0.74 -17.10 -13.19
CA ILE A 123 1.89 -16.60 -12.43
C ILE A 123 3.12 -16.48 -13.34
N LEU A 124 3.38 -17.50 -14.15
CA LEU A 124 4.54 -17.54 -15.06
C LEU A 124 4.49 -16.50 -16.17
N LEU A 125 3.33 -15.92 -16.47
CA LEU A 125 3.19 -14.85 -17.47
C LEU A 125 4.17 -13.68 -17.24
N GLN A 126 4.37 -13.29 -15.98
CA GLN A 126 5.31 -12.22 -15.64
C GLN A 126 6.77 -12.66 -15.79
N ALA A 127 7.06 -13.92 -15.55
CA ALA A 127 8.39 -14.48 -15.78
C ALA A 127 8.72 -14.58 -17.28
N GLU A 128 7.75 -15.01 -18.08
CA GLU A 128 7.84 -15.06 -19.55
C GLU A 128 8.08 -13.66 -20.13
N ALA A 129 7.28 -12.66 -19.74
CA ALA A 129 7.40 -11.29 -20.22
C ALA A 129 8.75 -10.62 -19.86
N ARG A 130 9.43 -11.12 -18.83
CA ARG A 130 10.74 -10.63 -18.35
C ARG A 130 11.90 -11.54 -18.75
N HIS A 131 11.64 -12.58 -19.53
CA HIS A 131 12.64 -13.55 -19.95
C HIS A 131 13.43 -14.19 -18.79
N LEU A 132 12.75 -14.45 -17.65
CA LEU A 132 13.35 -15.10 -16.51
C LEU A 132 13.60 -16.60 -16.82
N GLU A 133 14.59 -17.19 -16.16
CA GLU A 133 14.89 -18.60 -16.31
C GLU A 133 13.69 -19.48 -15.86
N ARG A 134 13.21 -20.32 -16.77
CA ARG A 134 11.94 -21.04 -16.62
C ARG A 134 11.89 -21.97 -15.39
N LYS A 135 12.94 -22.76 -15.16
CA LYS A 135 12.96 -23.72 -14.05
C LYS A 135 12.93 -23.02 -12.69
N SER A 136 13.67 -21.90 -12.57
CA SER A 136 13.68 -21.07 -11.37
C SER A 136 12.33 -20.41 -11.15
N ALA A 137 11.73 -19.86 -12.21
CA ALA A 137 10.41 -19.26 -12.16
C ALA A 137 9.32 -20.26 -11.76
N GLU A 138 9.31 -21.47 -12.32
CA GLU A 138 8.36 -22.54 -11.96
C GLU A 138 8.51 -22.95 -10.49
N ARG A 139 9.74 -23.15 -10.01
CA ARG A 139 9.98 -23.44 -8.58
C ARG A 139 9.41 -22.31 -7.71
N ARG A 140 9.76 -21.08 -8.01
CA ARG A 140 9.29 -19.89 -7.27
C ARG A 140 7.77 -19.75 -7.32
N ALA A 141 7.13 -19.99 -8.45
CA ALA A 141 5.68 -19.95 -8.58
C ALA A 141 4.99 -20.97 -7.67
N ARG A 142 5.52 -22.20 -7.58
CA ARG A 142 5.02 -23.24 -6.67
C ARG A 142 5.22 -22.87 -5.20
N GLU A 143 6.38 -22.32 -4.83
CA GLU A 143 6.65 -21.81 -3.49
C GLU A 143 5.63 -20.72 -3.10
N LEU A 144 5.35 -19.77 -4.00
CA LEU A 144 4.34 -18.72 -3.78
C LEU A 144 2.93 -19.30 -3.63
N LEU A 145 2.53 -20.25 -4.50
CA LEU A 145 1.24 -20.93 -4.37
C LEU A 145 1.12 -21.67 -3.04
N ALA A 146 2.17 -22.37 -2.61
CA ALA A 146 2.18 -23.04 -1.31
C ALA A 146 2.07 -22.04 -0.14
N ALA A 147 2.79 -20.91 -0.20
CA ALA A 147 2.76 -19.85 0.82
C ALA A 147 1.37 -19.24 1.02
N VAL A 148 0.52 -19.24 -0.03
CA VAL A 148 -0.87 -18.76 0.03
C VAL A 148 -1.90 -19.90 0.11
N GLY A 149 -1.47 -21.14 0.41
CA GLY A 149 -2.37 -22.28 0.60
C GLY A 149 -3.03 -22.81 -0.67
N LEU A 150 -2.38 -22.68 -1.82
CA LEU A 150 -2.86 -23.16 -3.13
C LEU A 150 -2.07 -24.35 -3.67
N THR A 151 -1.43 -25.13 -2.81
CA THR A 151 -0.79 -26.40 -3.20
C THR A 151 -1.85 -27.35 -3.78
N GLY A 152 -1.59 -27.95 -4.95
CA GLY A 152 -2.50 -28.84 -5.66
C GLY A 152 -3.48 -28.13 -6.62
N PHE A 153 -3.44 -26.79 -6.68
CA PHE A 153 -4.27 -25.99 -7.60
C PHE A 153 -3.49 -25.42 -8.80
N GLU A 154 -2.24 -25.82 -8.98
CA GLU A 154 -1.33 -25.30 -10.00
C GLU A 154 -1.88 -25.46 -11.43
N ALA A 155 -2.57 -26.58 -11.69
CA ALA A 155 -3.12 -26.94 -13.01
C ALA A 155 -4.55 -26.47 -13.22
N LYS A 156 -5.18 -25.84 -12.21
CA LYS A 156 -6.56 -25.35 -12.28
C LYS A 156 -6.67 -24.07 -13.10
N TYR A 157 -7.75 -23.96 -13.87
CA TYR A 157 -8.10 -22.77 -14.63
C TYR A 157 -8.89 -21.76 -13.76
N PRO A 158 -8.96 -20.48 -14.14
CA PRO A 158 -9.64 -19.46 -13.32
C PRO A 158 -11.10 -19.75 -12.99
N ASP A 159 -11.84 -20.39 -13.89
CA ASP A 159 -13.24 -20.81 -13.71
C ASP A 159 -13.40 -21.93 -12.67
N GLU A 160 -12.36 -22.73 -12.43
CA GLU A 160 -12.33 -23.77 -11.41
C GLU A 160 -11.91 -23.23 -10.00
N LEU A 161 -11.57 -21.95 -9.89
CA LEU A 161 -11.08 -21.33 -8.67
C LEU A 161 -12.14 -20.41 -8.04
N SER A 162 -12.21 -20.39 -6.71
CA SER A 162 -13.00 -19.39 -5.99
C SER A 162 -12.45 -17.97 -6.20
N GLY A 163 -13.24 -16.94 -5.91
CA GLY A 163 -12.79 -15.53 -6.00
C GLY A 163 -11.52 -15.25 -5.18
N GLY A 164 -11.48 -15.78 -3.95
CA GLY A 164 -10.30 -15.67 -3.08
C GLY A 164 -9.08 -16.41 -3.63
N MET A 165 -9.26 -17.59 -4.22
CA MET A 165 -8.17 -18.33 -4.86
C MET A 165 -7.63 -17.58 -6.07
N ARG A 166 -8.51 -17.02 -6.92
CA ARG A 166 -8.08 -16.16 -8.05
C ARG A 166 -7.29 -14.95 -7.58
N GLN A 167 -7.71 -14.32 -6.47
CA GLN A 167 -6.98 -13.18 -5.91
C GLN A 167 -5.60 -13.58 -5.39
N ARG A 168 -5.46 -14.74 -4.72
CA ARG A 168 -4.16 -15.29 -4.30
C ARG A 168 -3.23 -15.54 -5.50
N VAL A 169 -3.75 -16.12 -6.58
CA VAL A 169 -2.99 -16.30 -7.83
C VAL A 169 -2.51 -14.95 -8.39
N SER A 170 -3.36 -13.91 -8.37
CA SER A 170 -2.98 -12.58 -8.84
C SER A 170 -1.86 -11.94 -8.01
N ILE A 171 -1.88 -12.14 -6.68
CA ILE A 171 -0.80 -11.71 -5.77
C ILE A 171 0.50 -12.48 -6.09
N CYS A 172 0.44 -13.80 -6.23
CA CYS A 172 1.61 -14.61 -6.60
C CYS A 172 2.20 -14.16 -7.94
N ARG A 173 1.35 -13.85 -8.94
CA ARG A 173 1.77 -13.30 -10.23
C ARG A 173 2.50 -11.97 -10.08
N ALA A 174 2.03 -11.10 -9.20
CA ALA A 174 2.68 -9.81 -8.95
C ALA A 174 4.03 -9.96 -8.24
N LEU A 175 4.25 -11.06 -7.50
CA LEU A 175 5.45 -11.29 -6.68
C LEU A 175 6.53 -12.17 -7.33
N ILE A 176 6.24 -12.83 -8.45
CA ILE A 176 7.13 -13.85 -9.04
C ILE A 176 8.53 -13.31 -9.37
N HIS A 177 8.65 -12.06 -9.76
CA HIS A 177 9.89 -11.41 -10.19
C HIS A 177 10.59 -10.61 -9.08
N HIS A 178 10.22 -10.81 -7.81
CA HIS A 178 10.76 -10.10 -6.65
C HIS A 178 10.73 -8.57 -6.79
N PRO A 179 9.55 -7.96 -7.01
CA PRO A 179 9.46 -6.52 -7.22
C PRO A 179 9.91 -5.76 -5.96
N PRO A 180 10.72 -4.69 -6.10
CA PRO A 180 11.06 -3.84 -4.97
C PRO A 180 9.86 -3.04 -4.44
N GLN A 181 8.80 -2.91 -5.24
CA GLN A 181 7.54 -2.27 -4.87
C GLN A 181 6.33 -3.06 -5.34
N LEU A 182 5.32 -3.16 -4.46
CA LEU A 182 4.02 -3.73 -4.75
C LEU A 182 2.96 -2.62 -4.64
N LEU A 183 2.15 -2.48 -5.69
CA LEU A 183 1.01 -1.57 -5.74
C LEU A 183 -0.26 -2.42 -5.71
N MET A 184 -1.18 -2.14 -4.77
CA MET A 184 -2.38 -2.94 -4.59
C MET A 184 -3.61 -2.04 -4.54
N ASP A 185 -4.58 -2.28 -5.42
CA ASP A 185 -5.83 -1.53 -5.49
C ASP A 185 -6.99 -2.38 -4.99
N GLU A 186 -7.44 -2.14 -3.76
CA GLU A 186 -8.56 -2.81 -3.08
C GLU A 186 -8.57 -4.36 -3.24
N PRO A 187 -7.43 -5.06 -2.97
CA PRO A 187 -7.27 -6.46 -3.35
C PRO A 187 -8.20 -7.43 -2.61
N PHE A 188 -8.85 -6.98 -1.54
CA PHE A 188 -9.70 -7.82 -0.69
C PHE A 188 -11.19 -7.48 -0.76
N GLY A 189 -11.57 -6.48 -1.58
CA GLY A 189 -12.92 -5.91 -1.59
C GLY A 189 -14.05 -6.90 -1.93
N ALA A 190 -13.78 -7.90 -2.77
CA ALA A 190 -14.77 -8.88 -3.23
C ALA A 190 -14.77 -10.20 -2.43
N LEU A 191 -14.04 -10.27 -1.29
CA LEU A 191 -13.87 -11.49 -0.52
C LEU A 191 -14.80 -11.54 0.69
N ASP A 192 -15.24 -12.76 1.04
CA ASP A 192 -15.89 -13.01 2.33
C ASP A 192 -14.92 -12.76 3.51
N ALA A 193 -15.46 -12.61 4.71
CA ALA A 193 -14.70 -12.19 5.89
C ALA A 193 -13.55 -13.14 6.25
N LEU A 194 -13.79 -14.47 6.23
CA LEU A 194 -12.78 -15.46 6.62
C LEU A 194 -11.64 -15.54 5.58
N THR A 195 -12.00 -15.58 4.31
CA THR A 195 -11.03 -15.58 3.20
C THR A 195 -10.19 -14.30 3.22
N ARG A 196 -10.81 -13.15 3.50
CA ARG A 196 -10.14 -11.85 3.64
C ARG A 196 -9.13 -11.86 4.78
N ASP A 197 -9.52 -12.31 5.97
CA ASP A 197 -8.64 -12.36 7.13
C ASP A 197 -7.44 -13.27 6.90
N GLN A 198 -7.66 -14.44 6.28
CA GLN A 198 -6.56 -15.32 5.92
C GLN A 198 -5.60 -14.65 4.91
N LEU A 199 -6.13 -13.96 3.91
CA LEU A 199 -5.31 -13.31 2.89
C LEU A 199 -4.52 -12.11 3.45
N VAL A 200 -5.08 -11.40 4.43
CA VAL A 200 -4.39 -10.33 5.17
C VAL A 200 -3.19 -10.90 5.94
N LEU A 201 -3.34 -12.06 6.60
CA LEU A 201 -2.25 -12.75 7.28
C LEU A 201 -1.17 -13.24 6.29
N ASP A 202 -1.59 -13.83 5.17
CA ASP A 202 -0.67 -14.33 4.13
C ASP A 202 0.14 -13.16 3.54
N LEU A 203 -0.51 -12.04 3.23
CA LEU A 203 0.17 -10.84 2.73
C LEU A 203 1.16 -10.27 3.74
N GLN A 204 0.80 -10.23 5.03
CA GLN A 204 1.72 -9.80 6.09
C GLN A 204 2.97 -10.68 6.14
N ARG A 205 2.82 -12.01 6.04
CA ARG A 205 3.97 -12.93 6.01
C ARG A 205 4.86 -12.67 4.81
N LEU A 206 4.28 -12.63 3.61
CA LEU A 206 5.02 -12.37 2.36
C LEU A 206 5.77 -11.03 2.41
N TRP A 207 5.15 -10.00 2.99
CA TRP A 207 5.78 -8.70 3.16
C TRP A 207 6.91 -8.71 4.20
N ASN A 208 6.72 -9.39 5.35
CA ASN A 208 7.74 -9.50 6.40
C ASN A 208 8.99 -10.20 5.88
N ASP A 209 8.83 -11.23 5.04
CA ASP A 209 9.94 -11.99 4.47
C ASP A 209 10.71 -11.18 3.41
N ALA A 210 9.99 -10.46 2.55
CA ALA A 210 10.58 -9.76 1.42
C ALA A 210 10.97 -8.30 1.70
N ARG A 211 10.37 -7.67 2.73
CA ARG A 211 10.56 -6.25 3.08
C ARG A 211 10.42 -5.29 1.89
N MET A 212 9.54 -5.63 0.96
CA MET A 212 9.24 -4.80 -0.20
C MET A 212 8.48 -3.52 0.22
N THR A 213 8.56 -2.48 -0.59
CA THR A 213 7.76 -1.27 -0.41
C THR A 213 6.34 -1.53 -0.89
N VAL A 214 5.31 -1.24 -0.09
CA VAL A 214 3.92 -1.52 -0.47
C VAL A 214 3.08 -0.24 -0.43
N LEU A 215 2.43 0.08 -1.54
CA LEU A 215 1.36 1.08 -1.60
C LEU A 215 0.04 0.32 -1.73
N PHE A 216 -0.79 0.41 -0.69
CA PHE A 216 -2.00 -0.38 -0.54
C PHE A 216 -3.23 0.54 -0.48
N ILE A 217 -4.15 0.34 -1.39
CA ILE A 217 -5.43 1.05 -1.39
C ILE A 217 -6.48 0.14 -0.80
N THR A 218 -7.24 0.64 0.16
CA THR A 218 -8.39 -0.04 0.75
C THR A 218 -9.45 0.97 1.20
N HIS A 219 -10.67 0.49 1.36
CA HIS A 219 -11.75 1.19 2.05
C HIS A 219 -11.98 0.66 3.46
N SER A 220 -11.26 -0.39 3.87
CA SER A 220 -11.35 -1.00 5.20
C SER A 220 -10.34 -0.39 6.16
N VAL A 221 -10.84 0.28 7.22
CA VAL A 221 -10.01 0.85 8.27
C VAL A 221 -9.21 -0.25 8.97
N ALA A 222 -9.86 -1.39 9.28
CA ALA A 222 -9.22 -2.50 9.96
C ALA A 222 -8.05 -3.12 9.17
N GLU A 223 -8.19 -3.23 7.83
CA GLU A 223 -7.09 -3.70 6.96
C GLU A 223 -5.93 -2.69 6.96
N ALA A 224 -6.24 -1.40 6.81
CA ALA A 224 -5.24 -0.34 6.82
C ALA A 224 -4.45 -0.32 8.13
N VAL A 225 -5.12 -0.37 9.27
CA VAL A 225 -4.46 -0.41 10.59
C VAL A 225 -3.67 -1.70 10.77
N PHE A 226 -4.21 -2.86 10.32
CA PHE A 226 -3.56 -4.16 10.52
C PHE A 226 -2.28 -4.32 9.70
N LEU A 227 -2.23 -3.79 8.48
CA LEU A 227 -1.12 -4.03 7.56
C LEU A 227 -0.06 -2.93 7.58
N SER A 228 -0.42 -1.68 7.90
CA SER A 228 0.41 -0.53 7.56
C SER A 228 1.35 -0.07 8.67
N ASP A 229 2.44 0.57 8.25
CA ASP A 229 3.27 1.40 9.11
C ASP A 229 2.71 2.83 9.16
N ARG A 230 2.07 3.28 8.07
CA ARG A 230 1.32 4.56 8.00
C ARG A 230 0.04 4.40 7.19
N VAL A 231 -0.97 5.16 7.62
CA VAL A 231 -2.25 5.29 6.92
C VAL A 231 -2.42 6.75 6.48
N ILE A 232 -2.71 6.92 5.19
CA ILE A 232 -3.08 8.20 4.58
C ILE A 232 -4.59 8.25 4.44
N VAL A 233 -5.23 9.24 5.03
CA VAL A 233 -6.65 9.50 4.84
C VAL A 233 -6.83 10.59 3.79
N MET A 234 -7.62 10.31 2.76
CA MET A 234 -7.92 11.25 1.67
C MET A 234 -9.31 11.88 1.82
N THR A 235 -9.42 13.14 1.38
CA THR A 235 -10.71 13.84 1.27
C THR A 235 -11.56 13.27 0.14
N PRO A 236 -12.90 13.53 0.14
CA PRO A 236 -13.73 13.40 -1.06
C PRO A 236 -13.17 14.19 -2.25
N ARG A 237 -13.69 13.91 -3.46
CA ARG A 237 -13.25 14.58 -4.70
C ARG A 237 -13.38 16.11 -4.63
N PRO A 238 -12.32 16.85 -5.07
CA PRO A 238 -11.01 16.39 -5.53
C PRO A 238 -10.18 15.82 -4.38
N GLY A 239 -9.55 14.65 -4.61
CA GLY A 239 -8.77 13.97 -3.58
C GLY A 239 -7.55 14.78 -3.18
N ARG A 240 -7.43 15.02 -1.88
CA ARG A 240 -6.27 15.63 -1.20
C ARG A 240 -5.90 14.77 -0.01
N ILE A 241 -4.69 14.89 0.48
CA ILE A 241 -4.33 14.27 1.77
C ILE A 241 -4.96 15.10 2.88
N ASP A 242 -5.80 14.46 3.68
CA ASP A 242 -6.40 15.06 4.87
C ASP A 242 -5.53 14.83 6.11
N ARG A 243 -5.12 13.58 6.32
CA ARG A 243 -4.31 13.20 7.49
C ARG A 243 -3.33 12.08 7.16
N VAL A 244 -2.19 12.11 7.82
CA VAL A 244 -1.21 11.02 7.87
C VAL A 244 -1.17 10.50 9.30
N ILE A 245 -1.32 9.18 9.47
CA ILE A 245 -1.38 8.52 10.78
C ILE A 245 -0.29 7.43 10.80
N ASP A 246 0.66 7.56 11.69
CA ASP A 246 1.66 6.52 11.95
C ASP A 246 1.01 5.43 12.82
N ILE A 247 1.23 4.16 12.47
CA ILE A 247 0.68 3.00 13.17
C ILE A 247 1.81 2.30 13.94
N ASP A 248 1.95 2.64 15.19
CA ASP A 248 2.96 2.07 16.09
C ASP A 248 2.42 0.83 16.81
N LEU A 249 2.11 -0.22 16.02
CA LEU A 249 1.74 -1.53 16.52
C LEU A 249 2.85 -2.54 16.22
N PRO A 250 3.23 -3.41 17.19
CA PRO A 250 4.29 -4.38 17.00
C PRO A 250 3.99 -5.36 15.86
N ARG A 251 5.03 -5.91 15.26
CA ARG A 251 4.95 -6.94 14.21
C ARG A 251 5.65 -8.24 14.65
N PRO A 252 5.22 -9.42 14.22
CA PRO A 252 4.05 -9.67 13.36
C PRO A 252 2.72 -9.42 14.09
N ARG A 253 1.74 -8.86 13.38
CA ARG A 253 0.40 -8.62 13.93
C ARG A 253 -0.44 -9.88 13.83
N THR A 254 -1.22 -10.16 14.88
CA THR A 254 -2.16 -11.30 14.95
C THR A 254 -3.60 -10.81 14.93
N LEU A 255 -4.55 -11.67 14.57
CA LEU A 255 -5.96 -11.29 14.57
C LEU A 255 -6.46 -10.89 15.97
N ALA A 256 -5.91 -11.50 17.03
CA ALA A 256 -6.24 -11.14 18.41
C ALA A 256 -5.89 -9.67 18.74
N MET A 257 -4.90 -9.08 18.06
CA MET A 257 -4.56 -7.66 18.26
C MET A 257 -5.69 -6.71 17.84
N ARG A 258 -6.62 -7.14 16.99
CA ARG A 258 -7.79 -6.33 16.60
C ARG A 258 -8.73 -6.03 17.77
N GLU A 259 -8.65 -6.80 18.85
CA GLU A 259 -9.45 -6.62 20.05
C GLU A 259 -8.76 -5.73 21.10
N THR A 260 -7.49 -5.38 20.88
CA THR A 260 -6.73 -4.55 21.83
C THR A 260 -7.19 -3.09 21.82
N PRO A 261 -7.08 -2.39 22.96
CA PRO A 261 -7.40 -0.96 23.05
C PRO A 261 -6.60 -0.09 22.07
N GLU A 262 -5.32 -0.42 21.85
CA GLU A 262 -4.42 0.31 20.95
C GLU A 262 -4.90 0.21 19.51
N PHE A 263 -5.22 -0.98 19.03
CA PHE A 263 -5.75 -1.18 17.67
C PHE A 263 -7.09 -0.45 17.50
N ASN A 264 -7.98 -0.58 18.47
CA ASN A 264 -9.28 0.09 18.45
C ASN A 264 -9.15 1.61 18.56
N GLY A 265 -8.10 2.11 19.22
CA GLY A 265 -7.75 3.53 19.25
C GLY A 265 -7.48 4.09 17.85
N TYR A 266 -6.63 3.39 17.06
CA TYR A 266 -6.37 3.79 15.65
C TYR A 266 -7.63 3.70 14.78
N ASN A 267 -8.43 2.63 14.92
CA ASN A 267 -9.68 2.48 14.18
C ASN A 267 -10.62 3.66 14.46
N ARG A 268 -10.82 4.01 15.74
CA ARG A 268 -11.67 5.14 16.14
C ARG A 268 -11.15 6.46 15.59
N GLN A 269 -9.85 6.73 15.73
CA GLN A 269 -9.23 7.94 15.20
C GLN A 269 -9.50 8.13 13.69
N ILE A 270 -9.39 7.05 12.92
CA ILE A 270 -9.64 7.10 11.47
C ILE A 270 -11.13 7.26 11.17
N LEU A 271 -12.00 6.53 11.89
CA LEU A 271 -13.45 6.64 11.72
C LEU A 271 -13.95 8.04 12.04
N ASP A 272 -13.49 8.66 13.13
CA ASP A 272 -13.86 10.02 13.53
C ASP A 272 -13.46 11.05 12.43
N LEU A 273 -12.30 10.88 11.80
CA LEU A 273 -11.89 11.70 10.66
C LEU A 273 -12.85 11.53 9.46
N LEU A 274 -13.25 10.30 9.14
CA LEU A 274 -14.16 10.02 8.02
C LEU A 274 -15.56 10.57 8.30
N LEU A 275 -16.04 10.49 9.53
CA LEU A 275 -17.31 11.10 9.98
C LEU A 275 -17.24 12.63 9.90
N ALA A 276 -16.19 13.25 10.45
CA ALA A 276 -16.00 14.70 10.42
C ALA A 276 -15.93 15.28 8.99
N ARG A 277 -15.54 14.46 8.01
CA ARG A 277 -15.49 14.84 6.58
C ARG A 277 -16.77 14.50 5.81
N GLY A 278 -17.79 13.96 6.48
CA GLY A 278 -19.04 13.54 5.85
C GLY A 278 -18.89 12.36 4.86
N VAL A 279 -17.79 11.62 4.98
CA VAL A 279 -17.55 10.38 4.20
C VAL A 279 -18.45 9.25 4.71
N LEU A 280 -18.63 9.20 6.02
CA LEU A 280 -19.60 8.35 6.72
C LEU A 280 -20.65 9.25 7.36
N ARG A 281 -21.86 8.75 7.50
CA ARG A 281 -22.97 9.41 8.20
C ARG A 281 -23.51 8.45 9.25
N GLU A 282 -23.60 8.91 10.47
CA GLU A 282 -24.41 8.22 11.49
C GLU A 282 -25.88 8.56 11.21
N CYS A 283 -26.74 7.53 11.25
CA CYS A 283 -28.21 7.70 11.09
C CYS A 283 -28.82 8.27 12.36
#